data_781fcc36c13c4ae5d5d99510f449456c
#
_entry.id   781fcc36c13c4ae5d5d99510f449456c
#
_cell.length_a   1.000
_cell.length_b   1.000
_cell.length_c   1.000
_cell.angle_alpha   90.00
_cell.angle_beta   90.00
_cell.angle_gamma   90.00
#
_symmetry.space_group_name_H-M   'P 1'
#
loop_
_entity.id
_entity.type
_entity.pdbx_description
1 polymer ?
#
loop_
_entity_poly.entity_id
_entity_poly.type
_entity_poly.pdbx_seq_one_letter_code
_entity_poly.pdbx_strand_id
1 'polypeptide(L)'
;RAKSKMENIFINEDFKASTIPMASIDSVFSLFRTEGIFNKYKAKEDALSRMAGTVDSLITTFKKPVAMRSTMAIMRDLRGIKTAEEITLIKKAASISVLGHNDVMRSIKPGMKEFQAQAIMEYHFKNNGSEFPGYGSINGSAENACVLHYVTNLKTIKNGDLLLSDCAAEYHGYTADVTRTVPANGKFTEAQKTLYEIVLAAQDAGIAACKAGAPFADIDAASRAVVNAGLIKLGIAA
;
A
#
# COMPACT_ATOMS: atom_id res chain seq x y z
N ARG A 1 -1.67 27.00 8.09
CA ARG A 1 -0.85 27.99 7.36
C ARG A 1 0.60 28.07 7.90
N ALA A 2 0.81 28.03 9.21
CA ALA A 2 2.13 28.19 9.81
C ALA A 2 3.15 27.06 9.48
N LYS A 3 2.68 25.86 9.10
CA LYS A 3 3.53 24.69 8.78
C LYS A 3 3.85 24.56 7.29
N SER A 4 3.08 25.17 6.41
CA SER A 4 3.35 25.19 4.97
C SER A 4 3.70 26.59 4.56
N LYS A 5 4.71 26.81 3.79
CA LYS A 5 5.08 28.14 3.26
C LYS A 5 4.16 28.59 2.10
N MET A 6 2.95 28.04 2.01
CA MET A 6 1.96 28.40 0.99
C MET A 6 1.19 29.65 1.41
N GLU A 7 1.03 30.58 0.51
CA GLU A 7 0.32 31.85 0.76
C GLU A 7 -1.20 31.67 0.81
N ASN A 8 -1.73 30.75 -0.02
CA ASN A 8 -3.16 30.49 -0.15
C ASN A 8 -3.49 29.05 0.24
N ILE A 9 -3.94 28.86 1.48
CA ILE A 9 -4.46 27.60 1.98
C ILE A 9 -5.89 27.79 2.42
N PHE A 10 -6.79 27.02 1.82
CA PHE A 10 -8.21 26.96 2.18
C PHE A 10 -8.51 25.60 2.78
N ILE A 11 -9.34 25.56 3.81
CA ILE A 11 -9.96 24.32 4.26
C ILE A 11 -11.09 23.94 3.31
N ASN A 12 -11.49 22.68 3.29
CA ASN A 12 -12.45 22.16 2.32
C ASN A 12 -13.82 22.88 2.38
N GLU A 13 -14.23 23.30 3.59
CA GLU A 13 -15.46 24.06 3.82
C GLU A 13 -15.43 25.47 3.23
N ASP A 14 -14.24 26.03 3.04
CA ASP A 14 -14.04 27.37 2.45
C ASP A 14 -13.95 27.33 0.92
N PHE A 15 -13.92 26.15 0.31
CA PHE A 15 -13.80 26.01 -1.13
C PHE A 15 -15.12 26.37 -1.82
N LYS A 16 -15.19 27.60 -2.33
CA LYS A 16 -16.34 28.10 -3.09
C LYS A 16 -15.92 28.39 -4.52
N ALA A 17 -16.82 28.12 -5.46
CA ALA A 17 -16.63 28.45 -6.89
C ALA A 17 -16.29 29.90 -7.12
N SER A 18 -16.83 30.84 -6.29
CA SER A 18 -16.57 32.24 -6.37
C SER A 18 -15.13 32.68 -6.08
N THR A 19 -14.32 31.83 -5.46
CA THR A 19 -12.91 32.11 -5.16
C THR A 19 -11.96 31.75 -6.30
N ILE A 20 -12.47 31.08 -7.33
CA ILE A 20 -11.67 30.65 -8.49
C ILE A 20 -11.87 31.69 -9.60
N PRO A 21 -10.80 32.30 -10.20
CA PRO A 21 -10.90 33.21 -11.30
C PRO A 21 -11.32 32.50 -12.61
N MET A 22 -12.57 32.11 -12.70
CA MET A 22 -13.14 31.21 -13.72
C MET A 22 -12.88 31.67 -15.15
N ALA A 23 -12.81 32.97 -15.37
CA ALA A 23 -12.62 33.55 -16.72
C ALA A 23 -11.22 33.27 -17.31
N SER A 24 -10.23 33.02 -16.46
CA SER A 24 -8.83 32.83 -16.85
C SER A 24 -8.40 31.36 -16.89
N ILE A 25 -9.30 30.40 -16.56
CA ILE A 25 -8.98 29.00 -16.56
C ILE A 25 -9.27 28.40 -17.93
N ASP A 26 -8.24 27.78 -18.53
CA ASP A 26 -8.35 27.03 -19.78
C ASP A 26 -8.28 25.53 -19.59
N SER A 27 -7.65 25.08 -18.51
CA SER A 27 -7.51 23.65 -18.20
C SER A 27 -7.58 23.40 -16.70
N VAL A 28 -8.20 22.28 -16.31
CA VAL A 28 -8.20 21.77 -14.95
C VAL A 28 -7.50 20.42 -14.96
N PHE A 29 -6.49 20.26 -14.11
CA PHE A 29 -5.80 18.99 -13.90
C PHE A 29 -6.39 18.28 -12.69
N SER A 30 -6.84 17.03 -12.88
CA SER A 30 -7.42 16.22 -11.84
C SER A 30 -6.76 14.84 -11.79
N LEU A 31 -6.51 14.34 -10.59
CA LEU A 31 -5.99 12.99 -10.35
C LEU A 31 -7.04 11.94 -10.70
N PHE A 32 -8.31 12.26 -10.66
CA PHE A 32 -9.43 11.34 -10.63
C PHE A 32 -10.13 11.10 -11.96
N ARG A 33 -9.78 11.86 -13.01
CA ARG A 33 -10.27 11.57 -14.37
C ARG A 33 -9.27 10.70 -15.13
N THR A 34 -9.13 9.45 -14.73
CA THR A 34 -8.63 8.42 -15.62
C THR A 34 -9.84 7.74 -16.26
N GLU A 35 -9.86 7.78 -17.58
CA GLU A 35 -10.89 7.17 -18.41
C GLU A 35 -11.26 5.75 -17.89
N GLY A 36 -12.50 5.59 -17.44
CA GLY A 36 -13.15 4.29 -17.26
C GLY A 36 -12.94 3.54 -15.95
N ILE A 37 -11.97 3.85 -15.10
CA ILE A 37 -11.74 3.06 -13.88
C ILE A 37 -12.72 3.42 -12.77
N PHE A 38 -13.08 4.68 -12.62
CA PHE A 38 -14.01 5.13 -11.57
C PHE A 38 -15.49 4.90 -11.86
N ASN A 39 -15.88 4.74 -13.11
CA ASN A 39 -17.26 4.39 -13.44
C ASN A 39 -17.66 2.95 -13.04
N LYS A 40 -16.68 2.07 -12.78
CA LYS A 40 -16.90 0.66 -12.42
C LYS A 40 -17.03 0.44 -10.91
N TYR A 41 -16.49 1.35 -10.12
CA TYR A 41 -16.64 1.34 -8.67
C TYR A 41 -17.44 2.57 -8.25
N LYS A 42 -18.76 2.47 -8.28
CA LYS A 42 -19.62 3.24 -7.36
C LYS A 42 -19.34 2.73 -5.94
N ALA A 43 -18.05 2.80 -5.55
CA ALA A 43 -17.66 2.52 -4.18
C ALA A 43 -18.26 3.63 -3.32
N LYS A 44 -18.84 3.20 -2.23
CA LYS A 44 -19.35 4.02 -1.15
C LYS A 44 -18.46 5.24 -0.94
N GLU A 45 -19.08 6.38 -0.92
CA GLU A 45 -18.58 7.73 -0.79
C GLU A 45 -17.39 7.91 0.18
N ASP A 46 -16.17 7.60 -0.28
CA ASP A 46 -15.00 8.04 0.44
C ASP A 46 -14.78 9.57 0.25
N ALA A 47 -13.94 10.16 1.08
CA ALA A 47 -13.70 11.59 1.06
C ALA A 47 -13.13 12.05 -0.29
N LEU A 48 -12.32 11.24 -0.95
CA LEU A 48 -11.69 11.56 -2.24
C LEU A 48 -12.72 11.54 -3.38
N SER A 49 -13.63 10.57 -3.38
CA SER A 49 -14.74 10.48 -4.33
C SER A 49 -15.69 11.68 -4.20
N ARG A 50 -15.97 12.14 -2.97
CA ARG A 50 -16.76 13.36 -2.74
C ARG A 50 -16.06 14.61 -3.25
N MET A 51 -14.74 14.74 -3.00
CA MET A 51 -13.96 15.86 -3.52
C MET A 51 -13.94 15.87 -5.06
N ALA A 52 -13.74 14.73 -5.69
CA ALA A 52 -13.80 14.62 -7.15
C ALA A 52 -15.17 15.01 -7.70
N GLY A 53 -16.26 14.56 -7.08
CA GLY A 53 -17.63 14.95 -7.44
C GLY A 53 -17.88 16.46 -7.28
N THR A 54 -17.30 17.07 -6.25
CA THR A 54 -17.37 18.54 -6.05
C THR A 54 -16.66 19.28 -7.18
N VAL A 55 -15.45 18.85 -7.56
CA VAL A 55 -14.69 19.44 -8.67
C VAL A 55 -15.44 19.27 -10.00
N ASP A 56 -15.96 18.06 -10.28
CA ASP A 56 -16.75 17.82 -11.49
C ASP A 56 -18.01 18.68 -11.56
N SER A 57 -18.71 18.85 -10.44
CA SER A 57 -19.89 19.72 -10.34
C SER A 57 -19.53 21.18 -10.58
N LEU A 58 -18.42 21.68 -10.03
CA LEU A 58 -17.92 23.03 -10.24
C LEU A 58 -17.60 23.30 -11.71
N ILE A 59 -16.96 22.35 -12.40
CA ILE A 59 -16.57 22.49 -13.80
C ILE A 59 -17.79 22.65 -14.71
N THR A 60 -18.90 22.00 -14.39
CA THR A 60 -20.16 22.15 -15.15
C THR A 60 -20.75 23.57 -15.06
N THR A 61 -20.34 24.35 -14.08
CA THR A 61 -20.78 25.74 -13.93
C THR A 61 -19.99 26.73 -14.79
N PHE A 62 -18.93 26.32 -15.46
CA PHE A 62 -18.13 27.18 -16.32
C PHE A 62 -18.90 27.57 -17.59
N LYS A 63 -18.93 28.85 -17.88
CA LYS A 63 -19.59 29.36 -19.09
C LYS A 63 -18.84 29.09 -20.39
N LYS A 64 -17.55 28.74 -20.30
CA LYS A 64 -16.72 28.32 -21.45
C LYS A 64 -16.23 26.87 -21.26
N PRO A 65 -15.98 26.15 -22.35
CA PRO A 65 -15.37 24.81 -22.27
C PRO A 65 -14.01 24.89 -21.59
N VAL A 66 -13.79 24.05 -20.59
CA VAL A 66 -12.51 23.90 -19.89
C VAL A 66 -11.96 22.52 -20.18
N ALA A 67 -10.70 22.45 -20.61
CA ALA A 67 -10.05 21.17 -20.87
C ALA A 67 -9.77 20.44 -19.55
N MET A 68 -10.32 19.23 -19.42
CA MET A 68 -10.00 18.33 -18.30
C MET A 68 -8.77 17.50 -18.67
N ARG A 69 -7.75 17.54 -17.81
CA ARG A 69 -6.49 16.82 -18.01
C ARG A 69 -6.18 15.97 -16.78
N SER A 70 -5.61 14.79 -17.02
CA SER A 70 -5.12 13.93 -15.94
C SER A 70 -3.78 14.45 -15.41
N THR A 71 -3.64 14.48 -14.07
CA THR A 71 -2.35 14.73 -13.42
C THR A 71 -1.47 13.48 -13.36
N MET A 72 -1.98 12.31 -13.77
CA MET A 72 -1.27 11.02 -13.60
C MET A 72 0.12 11.02 -14.25
N ALA A 73 0.26 11.57 -15.44
CA ALA A 73 1.57 11.64 -16.11
C ALA A 73 2.55 12.50 -15.31
N ILE A 74 2.12 13.69 -14.89
CA ILE A 74 2.94 14.61 -14.08
C ILE A 74 3.34 13.95 -12.76
N MET A 75 2.38 13.33 -12.07
CA MET A 75 2.62 12.66 -10.79
C MET A 75 3.54 11.44 -10.94
N ARG A 76 3.40 10.67 -12.02
CA ARG A 76 4.30 9.56 -12.34
C ARG A 76 5.72 10.07 -12.53
N ASP A 77 5.92 11.12 -13.29
CA ASP A 77 7.24 11.65 -13.60
C ASP A 77 7.90 12.26 -12.35
N LEU A 78 7.15 12.99 -11.52
CA LEU A 78 7.63 13.55 -10.26
C LEU A 78 7.97 12.48 -9.20
N ARG A 79 7.21 11.39 -9.15
CA ARG A 79 7.32 10.34 -8.11
C ARG A 79 8.10 9.11 -8.57
N GLY A 80 8.37 8.98 -9.86
CA GLY A 80 9.00 7.81 -10.44
C GLY A 80 10.45 7.64 -9.98
N ILE A 81 11.21 8.73 -10.01
CA ILE A 81 12.61 8.75 -9.56
C ILE A 81 12.68 9.54 -8.25
N LYS A 82 13.08 8.85 -7.17
CA LYS A 82 13.16 9.42 -5.83
C LYS A 82 14.46 10.19 -5.64
N THR A 83 14.40 11.32 -4.94
CA THR A 83 15.60 12.05 -4.50
C THR A 83 16.34 11.29 -3.39
N ALA A 84 17.54 11.73 -3.03
CA ALA A 84 18.31 11.13 -1.94
C ALA A 84 17.59 11.28 -0.58
N GLU A 85 16.92 12.41 -0.38
CA GLU A 85 16.11 12.69 0.82
C GLU A 85 14.91 11.75 0.91
N GLU A 86 14.16 11.57 -0.18
CA GLU A 86 13.04 10.63 -0.24
C GLU A 86 13.48 9.19 0.06
N ILE A 87 14.61 8.77 -0.53
CA ILE A 87 15.19 7.44 -0.25
C ILE A 87 15.56 7.30 1.23
N THR A 88 16.05 8.35 1.87
CA THR A 88 16.38 8.35 3.30
C THR A 88 15.13 8.13 4.15
N LEU A 89 14.01 8.79 3.81
CA LEU A 89 12.72 8.63 4.50
C LEU A 89 12.15 7.23 4.30
N ILE A 90 12.18 6.69 3.08
CA ILE A 90 11.74 5.32 2.77
C ILE A 90 12.57 4.29 3.56
N LYS A 91 13.90 4.45 3.60
CA LYS A 91 14.78 3.57 4.39
C LYS A 91 14.44 3.64 5.88
N LYS A 92 14.11 4.83 6.41
CA LYS A 92 13.69 4.98 7.80
C LYS A 92 12.39 4.26 8.06
N ALA A 93 11.36 4.43 7.21
CA ALA A 93 10.10 3.72 7.32
C ALA A 93 10.30 2.19 7.26
N ALA A 94 11.14 1.71 6.33
CA ALA A 94 11.49 0.30 6.24
C ALA A 94 12.19 -0.22 7.49
N SER A 95 13.15 0.52 8.05
CA SER A 95 13.87 0.12 9.27
C SER A 95 12.95 0.01 10.48
N ILE A 96 12.00 0.92 10.61
CA ILE A 96 10.97 0.88 11.67
C ILE A 96 10.08 -0.36 11.48
N SER A 97 9.64 -0.63 10.26
CA SER A 97 8.80 -1.79 9.93
C SER A 97 9.50 -3.11 10.29
N VAL A 98 10.79 -3.23 9.99
CA VAL A 98 11.61 -4.42 10.32
C VAL A 98 11.63 -4.70 11.82
N LEU A 99 11.66 -3.68 12.68
CA LEU A 99 11.62 -3.89 14.13
C LEU A 99 10.31 -4.58 14.56
N GLY A 100 9.18 -4.09 14.05
CA GLY A 100 7.88 -4.68 14.32
C GLY A 100 7.77 -6.13 13.83
N HIS A 101 8.17 -6.39 12.58
CA HIS A 101 8.16 -7.75 12.03
C HIS A 101 9.03 -8.71 12.83
N ASN A 102 10.24 -8.30 13.19
CA ASN A 102 11.15 -9.13 13.98
C ASN A 102 10.57 -9.45 15.37
N ASP A 103 9.85 -8.52 15.98
CA ASP A 103 9.26 -8.76 17.30
C ASP A 103 8.03 -9.66 17.20
N VAL A 104 7.18 -9.49 16.18
CA VAL A 104 6.08 -10.42 15.90
C VAL A 104 6.61 -11.84 15.70
N MET A 105 7.65 -12.03 14.88
CA MET A 105 8.27 -13.35 14.66
C MET A 105 8.74 -14.01 15.95
N ARG A 106 9.22 -13.25 16.93
CA ARG A 106 9.69 -13.76 18.22
C ARG A 106 8.58 -14.01 19.23
N SER A 107 7.51 -13.21 19.15
CA SER A 107 6.49 -13.14 20.20
C SER A 107 5.24 -13.92 19.88
N ILE A 108 4.96 -14.14 18.59
CA ILE A 108 3.72 -14.81 18.18
C ILE A 108 3.70 -16.28 18.65
N LYS A 109 2.55 -16.70 19.15
CA LYS A 109 2.32 -18.06 19.61
C LYS A 109 0.85 -18.45 19.51
N PRO A 110 0.53 -19.74 19.42
CA PRO A 110 -0.84 -20.23 19.49
C PRO A 110 -1.57 -19.72 20.74
N GLY A 111 -2.85 -19.36 20.59
CA GLY A 111 -3.69 -18.76 21.62
C GLY A 111 -3.72 -17.24 21.59
N MET A 112 -2.76 -16.58 20.96
CA MET A 112 -2.85 -15.14 20.70
C MET A 112 -3.92 -14.84 19.65
N LYS A 113 -4.40 -13.61 19.63
CA LYS A 113 -5.29 -13.10 18.59
C LYS A 113 -4.51 -12.27 17.58
N GLU A 114 -5.01 -12.20 16.36
CA GLU A 114 -4.40 -11.46 15.26
C GLU A 114 -4.14 -9.99 15.61
N PHE A 115 -5.06 -9.32 16.35
CA PHE A 115 -4.85 -7.94 16.78
C PHE A 115 -3.70 -7.78 17.80
N GLN A 116 -3.27 -8.84 18.47
CA GLN A 116 -2.11 -8.76 19.36
C GLN A 116 -0.81 -8.70 18.55
N ALA A 117 -0.75 -9.38 17.39
CA ALA A 117 0.34 -9.20 16.44
C ALA A 117 0.34 -7.75 15.89
N GLN A 118 -0.83 -7.22 15.54
CA GLN A 118 -0.99 -5.82 15.14
C GLN A 118 -0.46 -4.86 16.23
N ALA A 119 -0.85 -5.06 17.47
CA ALA A 119 -0.42 -4.20 18.58
C ALA A 119 1.11 -4.20 18.76
N ILE A 120 1.77 -5.36 18.62
CA ILE A 120 3.23 -5.47 18.63
C ILE A 120 3.85 -4.65 17.48
N MET A 121 3.32 -4.79 16.26
CA MET A 121 3.79 -4.02 15.10
C MET A 121 3.69 -2.52 15.33
N GLU A 122 2.49 -2.06 15.65
CA GLU A 122 2.16 -0.63 15.78
C GLU A 122 2.85 0.01 16.98
N TYR A 123 3.13 -0.74 18.05
CA TYR A 123 3.99 -0.28 19.14
C TYR A 123 5.36 0.13 18.59
N HIS A 124 6.00 -0.73 17.80
CA HIS A 124 7.31 -0.41 17.20
C HIS A 124 7.23 0.77 16.24
N PHE A 125 6.16 0.87 15.47
CA PHE A 125 5.96 2.02 14.57
C PHE A 125 5.93 3.31 15.39
N LYS A 126 5.05 3.38 16.35
CA LYS A 126 4.86 4.59 17.16
C LYS A 126 6.07 4.92 18.02
N ASN A 127 6.70 3.92 18.65
CA ASN A 127 7.86 4.10 19.51
C ASN A 127 9.11 4.59 18.77
N ASN A 128 9.18 4.36 17.45
CA ASN A 128 10.31 4.76 16.62
C ASN A 128 10.03 5.98 15.71
N GLY A 129 8.94 6.71 16.00
CA GLY A 129 8.65 8.00 15.36
C GLY A 129 7.80 7.94 14.09
N SER A 130 7.19 6.80 13.79
CA SER A 130 6.13 6.73 12.78
C SER A 130 4.91 7.54 13.24
N GLU A 131 4.38 8.37 12.37
CA GLU A 131 3.19 9.17 12.68
C GLU A 131 1.93 8.29 12.63
N PHE A 132 1.86 7.40 11.65
CA PHE A 132 0.77 6.46 11.41
C PHE A 132 1.28 5.15 10.84
N PRO A 133 0.51 4.04 10.90
CA PRO A 133 0.72 2.92 9.99
C PRO A 133 0.62 3.39 8.54
N GLY A 134 1.43 2.87 7.66
CA GLY A 134 1.44 3.26 6.23
C GLY A 134 0.13 2.92 5.51
N TYR A 135 -0.55 1.90 6.01
CA TYR A 135 -1.87 1.41 5.59
C TYR A 135 -2.50 0.62 6.73
N GLY A 136 -3.76 0.18 6.57
CA GLY A 136 -4.42 -0.65 7.58
C GLY A 136 -3.64 -1.94 7.80
N SER A 137 -3.17 -2.16 9.02
CA SER A 137 -2.36 -3.34 9.38
C SER A 137 -3.13 -4.64 9.15
N ILE A 138 -2.56 -5.55 8.37
CA ILE A 138 -3.13 -6.85 8.02
C ILE A 138 -2.38 -7.92 8.80
N ASN A 139 -3.11 -8.68 9.62
CA ASN A 139 -2.57 -9.82 10.35
C ASN A 139 -3.55 -10.99 10.22
N GLY A 140 -3.43 -11.75 9.14
CA GLY A 140 -4.32 -12.87 8.83
C GLY A 140 -3.69 -14.21 9.20
N SER A 141 -4.41 -15.02 10.00
CA SER A 141 -4.00 -16.38 10.32
C SER A 141 -4.83 -17.43 9.58
N ALA A 142 -4.17 -18.50 9.14
CA ALA A 142 -4.76 -19.60 8.36
C ALA A 142 -5.59 -19.06 7.17
N GLU A 143 -6.91 -19.36 7.07
CA GLU A 143 -7.76 -18.93 5.96
C GLU A 143 -7.88 -17.40 5.82
N ASN A 144 -7.72 -16.63 6.90
CA ASN A 144 -7.72 -15.16 6.84
C ASN A 144 -6.54 -14.60 6.05
N ALA A 145 -5.41 -15.34 6.00
CA ALA A 145 -4.26 -14.98 5.19
C ALA A 145 -4.53 -15.02 3.67
N CYS A 146 -5.62 -15.67 3.25
CA CYS A 146 -6.05 -15.73 1.85
C CYS A 146 -7.03 -14.61 1.46
N VAL A 147 -7.40 -13.74 2.41
CA VAL A 147 -8.29 -12.60 2.17
C VAL A 147 -7.45 -11.36 1.94
N LEU A 148 -7.51 -10.81 0.71
CA LEU A 148 -6.81 -9.56 0.39
C LEU A 148 -7.30 -8.40 1.26
N HIS A 149 -6.35 -7.61 1.76
CA HIS A 149 -6.60 -6.46 2.63
C HIS A 149 -7.43 -6.80 3.89
N TYR A 150 -7.15 -7.97 4.50
CA TYR A 150 -7.81 -8.40 5.73
C TYR A 150 -7.36 -7.55 6.92
N VAL A 151 -8.19 -6.60 7.35
CA VAL A 151 -7.89 -5.67 8.46
C VAL A 151 -8.71 -5.92 9.72
N THR A 152 -9.51 -6.98 9.74
CA THR A 152 -10.37 -7.29 10.91
C THR A 152 -9.57 -7.77 12.11
N ASN A 153 -8.56 -8.61 11.89
CA ASN A 153 -7.56 -9.06 12.87
C ASN A 153 -8.16 -9.62 14.20
N LEU A 154 -9.26 -10.36 14.15
CA LEU A 154 -9.97 -10.80 15.37
C LEU A 154 -9.81 -12.28 15.72
N LYS A 155 -9.34 -13.11 14.76
CA LYS A 155 -9.25 -14.57 14.95
C LYS A 155 -8.22 -14.94 16.01
N THR A 156 -8.49 -16.03 16.74
CA THR A 156 -7.51 -16.68 17.60
C THR A 156 -6.62 -17.60 16.75
N ILE A 157 -5.33 -17.36 16.82
CA ILE A 157 -4.29 -18.12 16.11
C ILE A 157 -4.16 -19.50 16.77
N LYS A 158 -4.20 -20.55 15.97
CA LYS A 158 -4.11 -21.94 16.44
C LYS A 158 -2.72 -22.51 16.22
N ASN A 159 -2.44 -23.63 16.91
CA ASN A 159 -1.23 -24.40 16.65
C ASN A 159 -1.25 -24.96 15.22
N GLY A 160 -0.15 -24.75 14.48
CA GLY A 160 -0.03 -25.11 13.08
C GLY A 160 -0.51 -24.06 12.08
N ASP A 161 -1.15 -22.97 12.52
CA ASP A 161 -1.48 -21.85 11.64
C ASP A 161 -0.21 -21.13 11.16
N LEU A 162 -0.25 -20.63 9.93
CA LEU A 162 0.64 -19.56 9.48
C LEU A 162 -0.02 -18.23 9.78
N LEU A 163 0.75 -17.27 10.24
CA LEU A 163 0.36 -15.85 10.33
C LEU A 163 1.03 -15.08 9.20
N LEU A 164 0.22 -14.48 8.34
CA LEU A 164 0.65 -13.46 7.38
C LEU A 164 0.49 -12.11 8.04
N SER A 165 1.57 -11.35 8.12
CA SER A 165 1.57 -9.95 8.56
C SER A 165 2.00 -9.08 7.39
N ASP A 166 1.09 -8.21 6.94
CA ASP A 166 1.32 -7.18 5.94
C ASP A 166 1.10 -5.84 6.62
N CYS A 167 2.20 -5.27 7.10
CA CYS A 167 2.19 -4.09 7.94
C CYS A 167 3.47 -3.29 7.70
N ALA A 168 3.34 -1.98 7.60
CA ALA A 168 4.49 -1.12 7.50
C ALA A 168 4.26 0.25 8.14
N ALA A 169 5.36 0.86 8.58
CA ALA A 169 5.38 2.20 9.12
C ALA A 169 5.33 3.24 8.03
N GLU A 170 4.70 4.36 8.31
CA GLU A 170 4.86 5.63 7.61
C GLU A 170 5.89 6.47 8.35
N TYR A 171 6.69 7.26 7.64
CA TYR A 171 7.61 8.22 8.23
C TYR A 171 7.69 9.47 7.36
N HIS A 172 7.17 10.59 7.87
CA HIS A 172 7.13 11.90 7.19
C HIS A 172 6.57 11.83 5.75
N GLY A 173 5.45 11.14 5.57
CA GLY A 173 4.77 11.00 4.28
C GLY A 173 5.29 9.88 3.39
N TYR A 174 6.31 9.11 3.82
CA TYR A 174 6.85 7.98 3.09
C TYR A 174 6.57 6.67 3.82
N THR A 175 6.07 5.68 3.11
CA THR A 175 5.76 4.37 3.66
C THR A 175 6.73 3.31 3.18
N ALA A 176 6.98 2.30 4.03
CA ALA A 176 7.41 0.99 3.55
C ALA A 176 6.16 0.16 3.19
N ASP A 177 6.40 -1.02 2.62
CA ASP A 177 5.40 -2.04 2.33
C ASP A 177 6.07 -3.39 2.56
N VAL A 178 5.68 -4.10 3.62
CA VAL A 178 6.38 -5.32 4.06
C VAL A 178 5.40 -6.40 4.44
N THR A 179 5.41 -7.50 3.71
CA THR A 179 4.67 -8.71 4.05
C THR A 179 5.60 -9.84 4.47
N ARG A 180 5.29 -10.50 5.58
CA ARG A 180 5.98 -11.72 6.04
C ARG A 180 4.97 -12.73 6.54
N THR A 181 5.24 -14.01 6.26
CA THR A 181 4.43 -15.15 6.71
C THR A 181 5.27 -16.05 7.57
N VAL A 182 4.79 -16.34 8.78
CA VAL A 182 5.54 -17.16 9.76
C VAL A 182 4.65 -18.21 10.43
N PRO A 183 5.18 -19.36 10.81
CA PRO A 183 4.43 -20.36 11.55
C PRO A 183 4.23 -19.90 13.00
N ALA A 184 2.99 -19.90 13.49
CA ALA A 184 2.63 -19.40 14.81
C ALA A 184 3.29 -20.18 15.96
N ASN A 185 3.66 -21.44 15.72
CA ASN A 185 4.36 -22.30 16.68
C ASN A 185 5.88 -22.37 16.46
N GLY A 186 6.44 -21.53 15.60
CA GLY A 186 7.86 -21.48 15.30
C GLY A 186 8.39 -22.57 14.37
N LYS A 187 7.53 -23.47 13.85
CA LYS A 187 7.93 -24.57 12.95
C LYS A 187 6.99 -24.67 11.76
N PHE A 188 7.55 -24.65 10.56
CA PHE A 188 6.81 -25.03 9.34
C PHE A 188 6.58 -26.55 9.32
N THR A 189 5.43 -26.97 8.85
CA THR A 189 5.27 -28.34 8.34
C THR A 189 6.04 -28.48 7.02
N GLU A 190 6.32 -29.69 6.56
CA GLU A 190 7.02 -29.91 5.28
C GLU A 190 6.25 -29.29 4.10
N ALA A 191 4.94 -29.40 4.08
CA ALA A 191 4.11 -28.79 3.04
C ALA A 191 4.17 -27.26 3.08
N GLN A 192 4.07 -26.64 4.27
CA GLN A 192 4.20 -25.20 4.43
C GLN A 192 5.58 -24.72 4.01
N LYS A 193 6.65 -25.43 4.42
CA LYS A 193 8.02 -25.10 4.05
C LYS A 193 8.22 -25.14 2.54
N THR A 194 7.76 -26.19 1.89
CA THR A 194 7.89 -26.36 0.43
C THR A 194 7.24 -25.19 -0.31
N LEU A 195 6.02 -24.79 0.06
CA LEU A 195 5.34 -23.64 -0.57
C LEU A 195 6.05 -22.32 -0.23
N TYR A 196 6.49 -22.15 1.01
CA TYR A 196 7.21 -20.95 1.44
C TYR A 196 8.51 -20.76 0.65
N GLU A 197 9.28 -21.82 0.42
CA GLU A 197 10.53 -21.79 -0.34
C GLU A 197 10.31 -21.40 -1.81
N ILE A 198 9.19 -21.82 -2.43
CA ILE A 198 8.81 -21.38 -3.78
C ILE A 198 8.54 -19.87 -3.79
N VAL A 199 7.79 -19.38 -2.81
CA VAL A 199 7.46 -17.93 -2.72
C VAL A 199 8.71 -17.10 -2.44
N LEU A 200 9.60 -17.57 -1.57
CA LEU A 200 10.88 -16.91 -1.29
C LEU A 200 11.75 -16.82 -2.56
N ALA A 201 11.89 -17.93 -3.28
CA ALA A 201 12.64 -17.93 -4.54
C ALA A 201 12.00 -17.01 -5.60
N ALA A 202 10.66 -16.90 -5.63
CA ALA A 202 9.96 -16.00 -6.53
C ALA A 202 10.21 -14.52 -6.15
N GLN A 203 10.24 -14.19 -4.85
CA GLN A 203 10.60 -12.87 -4.36
C GLN A 203 12.03 -12.50 -4.77
N ASP A 204 12.98 -13.40 -4.58
CA ASP A 204 14.39 -13.19 -4.95
C ASP A 204 14.54 -12.97 -6.46
N ALA A 205 13.80 -13.72 -7.28
CA ALA A 205 13.79 -13.54 -8.74
C ALA A 205 13.22 -12.17 -9.15
N GLY A 206 12.12 -11.74 -8.51
CA GLY A 206 11.55 -10.41 -8.72
C GLY A 206 12.52 -9.29 -8.33
N ILE A 207 13.16 -9.40 -7.17
CA ILE A 207 14.18 -8.43 -6.71
C ILE A 207 15.35 -8.38 -7.70
N ALA A 208 15.84 -9.54 -8.16
CA ALA A 208 16.93 -9.61 -9.13
C ALA A 208 16.58 -8.98 -10.49
N ALA A 209 15.30 -8.95 -10.86
CA ALA A 209 14.80 -8.29 -12.06
C ALA A 209 14.67 -6.76 -11.91
N CYS A 210 14.69 -6.21 -10.69
CA CYS A 210 14.66 -4.77 -10.43
C CYS A 210 15.98 -4.09 -10.84
N LYS A 211 16.10 -3.74 -12.10
CA LYS A 211 17.29 -3.09 -12.68
C LYS A 211 16.90 -1.81 -13.37
N ALA A 212 17.77 -0.80 -13.31
CA ALA A 212 17.57 0.43 -14.06
C ALA A 212 17.45 0.14 -15.57
N GLY A 213 16.40 0.67 -16.18
CA GLY A 213 16.10 0.46 -17.61
C GLY A 213 15.30 -0.83 -17.92
N ALA A 214 15.10 -1.74 -16.96
CA ALA A 214 14.25 -2.90 -17.18
C ALA A 214 12.76 -2.49 -17.20
N PRO A 215 11.95 -3.09 -18.08
CA PRO A 215 10.50 -2.93 -18.03
C PRO A 215 9.94 -3.34 -16.67
N PHE A 216 8.99 -2.57 -16.14
CA PHE A 216 8.37 -2.91 -14.84
C PHE A 216 7.68 -4.29 -14.83
N ALA A 217 7.14 -4.70 -15.99
CA ALA A 217 6.50 -6.00 -16.16
C ALA A 217 7.47 -7.19 -15.97
N ASP A 218 8.78 -7.02 -16.16
CA ASP A 218 9.76 -8.09 -16.01
C ASP A 218 9.87 -8.57 -14.56
N ILE A 219 9.57 -7.72 -13.58
CA ILE A 219 9.57 -8.06 -12.15
C ILE A 219 8.49 -9.11 -11.88
N ASP A 220 7.26 -8.86 -12.30
CA ASP A 220 6.14 -9.78 -12.15
C ASP A 220 6.38 -11.07 -12.97
N ALA A 221 6.86 -10.96 -14.19
CA ALA A 221 7.16 -12.10 -15.05
C ALA A 221 8.20 -13.03 -14.44
N ALA A 222 9.27 -12.49 -13.84
CA ALA A 222 10.30 -13.27 -13.18
C ALA A 222 9.75 -14.04 -11.96
N SER A 223 8.99 -13.36 -11.11
CA SER A 223 8.34 -13.97 -9.94
C SER A 223 7.34 -15.06 -10.34
N ARG A 224 6.49 -14.78 -11.33
CA ARG A 224 5.49 -15.71 -11.85
C ARG A 224 6.11 -16.98 -12.44
N ALA A 225 7.21 -16.85 -13.17
CA ALA A 225 7.91 -18.00 -13.74
C ALA A 225 8.35 -19.00 -12.66
N VAL A 226 8.88 -18.51 -11.54
CA VAL A 226 9.31 -19.35 -10.42
C VAL A 226 8.11 -20.01 -9.74
N VAL A 227 7.03 -19.24 -9.46
CA VAL A 227 5.80 -19.80 -8.85
C VAL A 227 5.23 -20.90 -9.74
N ASN A 228 5.06 -20.64 -11.03
CA ASN A 228 4.50 -21.62 -11.96
C ASN A 228 5.33 -22.89 -12.03
N ALA A 229 6.65 -22.78 -12.18
CA ALA A 229 7.53 -23.93 -12.20
C ALA A 229 7.43 -24.76 -10.89
N GLY A 230 7.36 -24.07 -9.75
CA GLY A 230 7.19 -24.71 -8.45
C GLY A 230 5.87 -25.46 -8.32
N LEU A 231 4.75 -24.84 -8.72
CA LEU A 231 3.43 -25.46 -8.66
C LEU A 231 3.29 -26.65 -9.62
N ILE A 232 3.84 -26.56 -10.83
CA ILE A 232 3.90 -27.67 -11.78
C ILE A 232 4.69 -28.85 -11.18
N LYS A 233 5.86 -28.58 -10.61
CA LYS A 233 6.67 -29.62 -9.96
C LYS A 233 5.93 -30.34 -8.81
N LEU A 234 5.03 -29.64 -8.13
CA LEU A 234 4.20 -30.20 -7.06
C LEU A 234 2.93 -30.89 -7.58
N GLY A 235 2.64 -30.84 -8.89
CA GLY A 235 1.42 -31.37 -9.48
C GLY A 235 0.15 -30.60 -9.09
N ILE A 236 0.30 -29.34 -8.66
CA ILE A 236 -0.81 -28.43 -8.28
C ILE A 236 -1.31 -27.65 -9.50
N ALA A 237 -0.44 -27.39 -10.47
CA ALA A 237 -0.76 -26.73 -11.74
C ALA A 237 -0.30 -27.60 -12.92
N ALA A 238 -0.93 -27.37 -14.09
CA ALA A 238 -0.57 -28.01 -15.36
C ALA A 238 0.21 -27.05 -16.25
#